data_3c96708a713a7f9cf6cac095139b2af9
#
_entry.id   3c96708a713a7f9cf6cac095139b2af9
#
_cell.length_a   1.000
_cell.length_b   1.000
_cell.length_c   1.000
_cell.angle_alpha   90.00
_cell.angle_beta   90.00
_cell.angle_gamma   90.00
#
_symmetry.space_group_name_H-M   'P 1'
#
loop_
_entity.id
_entity.type
_entity.pdbx_description
1 polymer ?
#
loop_
_entity_poly.entity_id
_entity_poly.type
_entity_poly.pdbx_seq_one_letter_code
_entity_poly.pdbx_strand_id
1 'polypeptide(L)'
;MDRLFEFSVNHWDLVVALVIILMMIFGGGVMRKIRGYHEVVATDAVTLMNREDAIYVDVREDKEYAEGHILGSIHIPLAQLVERIAEVEQHKQQPVIVGCRSGNRSAMGCARLRSQGFEQVYNLKGGILAWQSANLPIENDTKKSKKKRKN
;
A
#
# COMPACT_ATOMS: atom_id res chain seq x y z
N MET A 1 -46.06 -3.82 11.64
CA MET A 1 -44.74 -4.51 11.53
C MET A 1 -44.87 -5.81 10.71
N ASP A 2 -46.05 -6.37 10.67
CA ASP A 2 -46.32 -7.69 10.02
C ASP A 2 -46.14 -7.69 8.50
N ARG A 3 -46.45 -6.61 7.81
CA ARG A 3 -46.26 -6.47 6.35
C ARG A 3 -44.79 -6.53 5.89
N LEU A 4 -43.87 -5.98 6.68
CA LEU A 4 -42.44 -6.03 6.38
C LEU A 4 -41.88 -7.44 6.61
N PHE A 5 -42.39 -8.13 7.61
CA PHE A 5 -42.00 -9.49 7.90
C PHE A 5 -42.51 -10.46 6.80
N GLU A 6 -43.79 -10.35 6.41
CA GLU A 6 -44.34 -11.13 5.31
C GLU A 6 -43.62 -10.87 3.99
N PHE A 7 -43.29 -9.60 3.69
CA PHE A 7 -42.53 -9.26 2.49
C PHE A 7 -41.13 -9.88 2.52
N SER A 8 -40.44 -9.83 3.66
CA SER A 8 -39.09 -10.41 3.80
C SER A 8 -39.05 -11.92 3.67
N VAL A 9 -40.11 -12.60 4.15
CA VAL A 9 -40.22 -14.06 4.02
C VAL A 9 -40.56 -14.48 2.60
N ASN A 10 -41.47 -13.74 1.92
CA ASN A 10 -41.87 -14.02 0.55
C ASN A 10 -40.81 -13.62 -0.49
N HIS A 11 -39.90 -12.70 -0.16
CA HIS A 11 -38.84 -12.21 -1.06
C HIS A 11 -37.47 -12.33 -0.40
N TRP A 12 -37.17 -13.51 0.18
CA TRP A 12 -35.89 -13.75 0.87
C TRP A 12 -34.67 -13.58 -0.06
N ASP A 13 -34.85 -13.84 -1.36
CA ASP A 13 -33.87 -13.60 -2.43
C ASP A 13 -33.45 -12.12 -2.53
N LEU A 14 -34.41 -11.19 -2.44
CA LEU A 14 -34.13 -9.74 -2.42
C LEU A 14 -33.45 -9.31 -1.12
N VAL A 15 -33.82 -9.90 0.00
CA VAL A 15 -33.18 -9.62 1.30
C VAL A 15 -31.74 -10.09 1.28
N VAL A 16 -31.46 -11.29 0.75
CA VAL A 16 -30.10 -11.80 0.60
C VAL A 16 -29.28 -10.92 -0.35
N ALA A 17 -29.85 -10.52 -1.49
CA ALA A 17 -29.18 -9.62 -2.42
C ALA A 17 -28.82 -8.27 -1.76
N LEU A 18 -29.75 -7.69 -0.99
CA LEU A 18 -29.52 -6.45 -0.25
C LEU A 18 -28.39 -6.60 0.78
N VAL A 19 -28.38 -7.69 1.55
CA VAL A 19 -27.33 -7.97 2.53
C VAL A 19 -25.97 -8.09 1.86
N ILE A 20 -25.88 -8.80 0.72
CA ILE A 20 -24.63 -8.92 -0.06
C ILE A 20 -24.16 -7.55 -0.54
N ILE A 21 -25.05 -6.73 -1.07
CA ILE A 21 -24.73 -5.37 -1.53
C ILE A 21 -24.23 -4.51 -0.36
N LEU A 22 -24.90 -4.56 0.79
CA LEU A 22 -24.46 -3.83 1.99
C LEU A 22 -23.12 -4.32 2.48
N MET A 23 -22.85 -5.64 2.49
CA MET A 23 -21.52 -6.18 2.80
C MET A 23 -20.44 -5.69 1.81
N MET A 24 -20.76 -5.61 0.51
CA MET A 24 -19.82 -5.08 -0.48
C MET A 24 -19.52 -3.60 -0.25
N ILE A 25 -20.54 -2.79 0.08
CA ILE A 25 -20.39 -1.35 0.29
C ILE A 25 -19.65 -1.06 1.61
N PHE A 26 -20.06 -1.70 2.70
CA PHE A 26 -19.53 -1.40 4.04
C PHE A 26 -18.34 -2.29 4.45
N GLY A 27 -18.24 -3.51 3.89
CA GLY A 27 -17.19 -4.47 4.23
C GLY A 27 -15.78 -3.98 3.94
N GLY A 28 -15.60 -3.17 2.89
CA GLY A 28 -14.31 -2.61 2.53
C GLY A 28 -13.73 -1.66 3.58
N GLY A 29 -14.57 -0.87 4.25
CA GLY A 29 -14.16 0.06 5.31
C GLY A 29 -13.79 -0.65 6.62
N VAL A 30 -14.57 -1.64 7.00
CA VAL A 30 -14.31 -2.47 8.19
C VAL A 30 -13.03 -3.27 8.01
N MET A 31 -12.83 -3.89 6.83
CA MET A 31 -11.63 -4.65 6.52
C MET A 31 -10.35 -3.79 6.54
N ARG A 32 -10.42 -2.51 6.13
CA ARG A 32 -9.31 -1.56 6.26
C ARG A 32 -8.92 -1.30 7.71
N LYS A 33 -9.90 -1.13 8.59
CA LYS A 33 -9.68 -0.87 10.03
C LYS A 33 -9.09 -2.09 10.74
N ILE A 34 -9.44 -3.30 10.31
CA ILE A 34 -8.92 -4.56 10.85
C ILE A 34 -7.48 -4.84 10.36
N ARG A 35 -7.10 -4.36 9.17
CA ARG A 35 -5.77 -4.58 8.58
C ARG A 35 -4.63 -3.86 9.30
N GLY A 36 -4.91 -2.91 10.20
CA GLY A 36 -3.93 -2.27 11.08
C GLY A 36 -2.91 -1.35 10.39
N TYR A 37 -3.11 -0.97 9.12
CA TYR A 37 -2.29 0.01 8.40
C TYR A 37 -3.16 1.13 7.82
N HIS A 38 -2.56 2.29 7.54
CA HIS A 38 -3.22 3.46 6.97
C HIS A 38 -2.95 3.56 5.46
N GLU A 39 -3.83 4.26 4.73
CA GLU A 39 -3.55 4.67 3.35
C GLU A 39 -3.05 6.11 3.33
N VAL A 40 -2.04 6.40 2.51
CA VAL A 40 -1.49 7.74 2.32
C VAL A 40 -1.46 8.08 0.83
N VAL A 41 -1.84 9.30 0.47
CA VAL A 41 -1.70 9.80 -0.90
C VAL A 41 -0.27 10.32 -1.14
N ALA A 42 0.14 10.44 -2.41
CA ALA A 42 1.52 10.76 -2.76
C ALA A 42 2.04 12.07 -2.13
N THR A 43 1.22 13.11 -2.05
CA THR A 43 1.59 14.41 -1.45
C THR A 43 1.83 14.30 0.06
N ASP A 44 1.00 13.53 0.75
CA ASP A 44 1.12 13.34 2.19
C ASP A 44 2.30 12.40 2.52
N ALA A 45 2.58 11.43 1.64
CA ALA A 45 3.75 10.58 1.74
C ALA A 45 5.04 11.39 1.69
N VAL A 46 5.14 12.39 0.79
CA VAL A 46 6.27 13.34 0.77
C VAL A 46 6.39 14.09 2.08
N THR A 47 5.27 14.51 2.67
CA THR A 47 5.26 15.20 3.96
C THR A 47 5.78 14.31 5.09
N LEU A 48 5.34 13.04 5.14
CA LEU A 48 5.83 12.06 6.11
C LEU A 48 7.34 11.81 5.95
N MET A 49 7.82 11.67 4.71
CA MET A 49 9.25 11.46 4.43
C MET A 49 10.11 12.66 4.86
N ASN A 50 9.61 13.89 4.66
CA ASN A 50 10.39 15.10 4.94
C ASN A 50 10.31 15.58 6.39
N ARG A 51 9.23 15.28 7.11
CA ARG A 51 8.99 15.82 8.46
C ARG A 51 9.07 14.78 9.57
N GLU A 52 8.83 13.54 9.26
CA GLU A 52 8.73 12.46 10.24
C GLU A 52 9.75 11.33 9.97
N ASP A 53 10.73 11.59 9.10
CA ASP A 53 11.77 10.64 8.71
C ASP A 53 11.21 9.29 8.26
N ALA A 54 10.04 9.31 7.60
CA ALA A 54 9.42 8.10 7.08
C ALA A 54 10.30 7.44 6.02
N ILE A 55 10.50 6.14 6.14
CA ILE A 55 11.15 5.37 5.09
C ILE A 55 10.14 4.90 4.05
N TYR A 56 10.59 4.76 2.81
CA TYR A 56 9.81 4.19 1.73
C TYR A 56 10.33 2.81 1.34
N VAL A 57 9.47 1.79 1.38
CA VAL A 57 9.78 0.41 0.98
C VAL A 57 9.04 0.08 -0.31
N ASP A 58 9.78 -0.14 -1.38
CA ASP A 58 9.24 -0.57 -2.67
C ASP A 58 9.20 -2.09 -2.75
N VAL A 59 7.99 -2.66 -2.88
CA VAL A 59 7.79 -4.12 -2.92
C VAL A 59 7.55 -4.65 -4.34
N ARG A 60 7.95 -3.89 -5.37
CA ARG A 60 7.88 -4.32 -6.77
C ARG A 60 9.00 -5.30 -7.11
N GLU A 61 8.88 -5.93 -8.26
CA GLU A 61 9.93 -6.77 -8.81
C GLU A 61 11.14 -5.95 -9.26
N ASP A 62 12.32 -6.58 -9.32
CA ASP A 62 13.61 -5.93 -9.66
C ASP A 62 13.54 -5.15 -10.97
N LYS A 63 12.88 -5.70 -12.00
CA LYS A 63 12.74 -5.07 -13.32
C LYS A 63 11.89 -3.78 -13.23
N GLU A 64 10.79 -3.82 -12.48
CA GLU A 64 9.91 -2.67 -12.30
C GLU A 64 10.62 -1.55 -11.51
N TYR A 65 11.42 -1.92 -10.52
CA TYR A 65 12.19 -0.98 -9.71
C TYR A 65 13.28 -0.29 -10.54
N ALA A 66 14.02 -1.04 -11.35
CA ALA A 66 15.08 -0.52 -12.21
C ALA A 66 14.58 0.45 -13.31
N GLU A 67 13.32 0.29 -13.75
CA GLU A 67 12.69 1.21 -14.72
C GLU A 67 12.43 2.60 -14.13
N GLY A 68 12.27 2.68 -12.82
CA GLY A 68 12.09 3.94 -12.08
C GLY A 68 11.50 3.71 -10.69
N HIS A 69 12.09 4.37 -9.70
CA HIS A 69 11.71 4.23 -8.30
C HIS A 69 11.76 5.58 -7.56
N ILE A 70 11.17 5.63 -6.39
CA ILE A 70 11.19 6.81 -5.54
C ILE A 70 12.57 6.96 -4.92
N LEU A 71 13.10 8.18 -4.93
CA LEU A 71 14.42 8.49 -4.38
C LEU A 71 14.54 8.06 -2.91
N GLY A 72 15.64 7.36 -2.60
CA GLY A 72 15.92 6.87 -1.25
C GLY A 72 15.04 5.69 -0.81
N SER A 73 14.27 5.08 -1.72
CA SER A 73 13.48 3.89 -1.40
C SER A 73 14.35 2.67 -1.12
N ILE A 74 13.94 1.86 -0.14
CA ILE A 74 14.51 0.55 0.14
C ILE A 74 13.75 -0.47 -0.73
N HIS A 75 14.47 -1.19 -1.58
CA HIS A 75 13.85 -2.16 -2.47
C HIS A 75 13.87 -3.57 -1.88
N ILE A 76 12.69 -4.08 -1.57
CA ILE A 76 12.51 -5.46 -1.10
C ILE A 76 11.27 -6.05 -1.78
N PRO A 77 11.44 -6.90 -2.81
CA PRO A 77 10.30 -7.55 -3.47
C PRO A 77 9.36 -8.23 -2.48
N LEU A 78 8.05 -8.15 -2.73
CA LEU A 78 7.03 -8.66 -1.81
C LEU A 78 7.27 -10.12 -1.40
N ALA A 79 7.75 -10.96 -2.33
CA ALA A 79 8.04 -12.36 -2.05
C ALA A 79 9.14 -12.54 -0.99
N GLN A 80 10.13 -11.63 -0.96
CA GLN A 80 11.30 -11.67 -0.08
C GLN A 80 11.12 -10.84 1.20
N LEU A 81 10.01 -10.09 1.34
CA LEU A 81 9.84 -9.10 2.42
C LEU A 81 10.01 -9.68 3.82
N VAL A 82 9.53 -10.90 4.06
CA VAL A 82 9.62 -11.54 5.38
C VAL A 82 11.04 -12.05 5.64
N GLU A 83 11.71 -12.60 4.64
CA GLU A 83 13.08 -13.11 4.75
C GLU A 83 14.09 -11.98 4.95
N ARG A 84 13.83 -10.83 4.31
CA ARG A 84 14.72 -9.65 4.35
C ARG A 84 14.24 -8.57 5.32
N ILE A 85 13.37 -8.92 6.27
CA ILE A 85 12.80 -7.98 7.24
C ILE A 85 13.87 -7.27 8.08
N ALA A 86 15.00 -7.92 8.32
CA ALA A 86 16.13 -7.36 9.07
C ALA A 86 16.69 -6.07 8.45
N GLU A 87 16.53 -5.86 7.14
CA GLU A 87 16.99 -4.64 6.46
C GLU A 87 16.22 -3.38 6.88
N VAL A 88 15.00 -3.56 7.38
CA VAL A 88 14.10 -2.48 7.81
C VAL A 88 13.73 -2.56 9.29
N GLU A 89 14.25 -3.55 10.01
CA GLU A 89 13.87 -3.81 11.42
C GLU A 89 14.14 -2.63 12.35
N GLN A 90 15.23 -1.88 12.12
CA GLN A 90 15.58 -0.67 12.86
C GLN A 90 14.52 0.45 12.78
N HIS A 91 13.62 0.38 11.79
CA HIS A 91 12.58 1.37 11.53
C HIS A 91 11.20 0.98 12.07
N LYS A 92 11.10 0.00 12.97
CA LYS A 92 9.82 -0.49 13.51
C LYS A 92 8.96 0.59 14.18
N GLN A 93 9.59 1.60 14.78
CA GLN A 93 8.91 2.70 15.47
C GLN A 93 8.72 3.93 14.59
N GLN A 94 9.35 3.98 13.42
CA GLN A 94 9.23 5.06 12.47
C GLN A 94 8.07 4.83 11.50
N PRO A 95 7.54 5.88 10.85
CA PRO A 95 6.59 5.72 9.78
C PRO A 95 7.22 4.97 8.58
N VAL A 96 6.60 3.89 8.16
CA VAL A 96 7.04 3.09 7.00
C VAL A 96 5.98 3.16 5.92
N ILE A 97 6.32 3.75 4.78
CA ILE A 97 5.47 3.83 3.62
C ILE A 97 5.80 2.67 2.69
N VAL A 98 4.83 1.84 2.37
CA VAL A 98 5.02 0.71 1.45
C VAL A 98 4.37 1.05 0.12
N GLY A 99 5.11 0.92 -0.96
CA GLY A 99 4.60 1.16 -2.29
C GLY A 99 4.83 0.00 -3.26
N CYS A 100 3.95 -0.05 -4.25
CA CYS A 100 4.11 -0.92 -5.41
C CYS A 100 3.62 -0.17 -6.66
N ARG A 101 3.24 -0.88 -7.73
CA ARG A 101 2.75 -0.22 -8.95
C ARG A 101 1.42 0.53 -8.74
N SER A 102 0.42 -0.10 -8.09
CA SER A 102 -0.96 0.42 -7.99
C SER A 102 -1.53 0.43 -6.57
N GLY A 103 -0.79 -0.04 -5.56
CA GLY A 103 -1.25 -0.10 -4.17
C GLY A 103 -1.71 -1.48 -3.69
N ASN A 104 -1.93 -2.46 -4.56
CA ASN A 104 -2.46 -3.78 -4.18
C ASN A 104 -1.41 -4.68 -3.51
N ARG A 105 -0.23 -4.84 -4.14
CA ARG A 105 0.88 -5.62 -3.57
C ARG A 105 1.40 -4.98 -2.27
N SER A 106 1.49 -3.66 -2.24
CA SER A 106 1.92 -2.92 -1.05
C SER A 106 0.95 -3.05 0.12
N ALA A 107 -0.35 -3.20 -0.12
CA ALA A 107 -1.33 -3.51 0.92
C ALA A 107 -1.02 -4.85 1.62
N MET A 108 -0.59 -5.88 0.88
CA MET A 108 -0.11 -7.13 1.46
C MET A 108 1.22 -6.96 2.19
N GLY A 109 2.13 -6.14 1.65
CA GLY A 109 3.38 -5.77 2.30
C GLY A 109 3.14 -5.09 3.64
N CYS A 110 2.21 -4.13 3.71
CA CYS A 110 1.81 -3.47 4.95
C CYS A 110 1.30 -4.46 5.99
N ALA A 111 0.44 -5.40 5.60
CA ALA A 111 -0.08 -6.41 6.52
C ALA A 111 1.05 -7.30 7.08
N ARG A 112 2.03 -7.68 6.24
CA ARG A 112 3.21 -8.45 6.68
C ARG A 112 4.08 -7.64 7.66
N LEU A 113 4.37 -6.37 7.37
CA LEU A 113 5.14 -5.50 8.28
C LEU A 113 4.41 -5.32 9.62
N ARG A 114 3.09 -5.10 9.60
CA ARG A 114 2.28 -5.02 10.83
C ARG A 114 2.39 -6.29 11.67
N SER A 115 2.33 -7.46 11.06
CA SER A 115 2.48 -8.75 11.76
C SER A 115 3.88 -8.96 12.36
N GLN A 116 4.89 -8.24 11.85
CA GLN A 116 6.27 -8.24 12.35
C GLN A 116 6.56 -7.13 13.38
N GLY A 117 5.51 -6.42 13.85
CA GLY A 117 5.61 -5.46 14.93
C GLY A 117 5.95 -4.02 14.50
N PHE A 118 5.82 -3.67 13.23
CA PHE A 118 5.94 -2.28 12.79
C PHE A 118 4.72 -1.47 13.24
N GLU A 119 4.94 -0.33 13.91
CA GLU A 119 3.86 0.42 14.56
C GLU A 119 3.11 1.35 13.61
N GLN A 120 3.81 2.02 12.71
CA GLN A 120 3.28 3.05 11.82
C GLN A 120 3.49 2.64 10.37
N VAL A 121 2.53 1.92 9.79
CA VAL A 121 2.64 1.40 8.41
C VAL A 121 1.58 2.06 7.53
N TYR A 122 2.03 2.58 6.39
CA TYR A 122 1.22 3.29 5.41
C TYR A 122 1.31 2.62 4.04
N ASN A 123 0.17 2.42 3.41
CA ASN A 123 0.10 1.98 2.02
C ASN A 123 0.00 3.18 1.08
N LEU A 124 0.93 3.33 0.15
CA LEU A 124 0.84 4.38 -0.87
C LEU A 124 -0.34 4.10 -1.80
N LYS A 125 -1.39 4.90 -1.65
CA LYS A 125 -2.61 4.79 -2.44
C LYS A 125 -2.32 5.06 -3.92
N GLY A 126 -2.69 4.11 -4.79
CA GLY A 126 -2.41 4.19 -6.22
C GLY A 126 -0.95 3.91 -6.60
N GLY A 127 -0.07 3.62 -5.61
CA GLY A 127 1.31 3.22 -5.83
C GLY A 127 2.14 4.25 -6.61
N ILE A 128 3.20 3.78 -7.29
CA ILE A 128 4.09 4.66 -8.06
C ILE A 128 3.36 5.36 -9.23
N LEU A 129 2.26 4.80 -9.73
CA LEU A 129 1.48 5.46 -10.76
C LEU A 129 0.85 6.76 -10.25
N ALA A 130 0.32 6.77 -9.03
CA ALA A 130 -0.21 7.98 -8.40
C ALA A 130 0.91 8.98 -8.06
N TRP A 131 2.09 8.50 -7.66
CA TRP A 131 3.29 9.32 -7.44
C TRP A 131 3.70 10.06 -8.71
N GLN A 132 3.78 9.36 -9.84
CA GLN A 132 4.11 9.92 -11.14
C GLN A 132 3.02 10.90 -11.64
N SER A 133 1.74 10.56 -11.43
CA SER A 133 0.62 11.44 -11.80
C SER A 133 0.61 12.75 -10.99
N ALA A 134 1.19 12.75 -9.80
CA ALA A 134 1.42 13.94 -8.99
C ALA A 134 2.68 14.73 -9.42
N ASN A 135 3.35 14.34 -10.52
CA ASN A 135 4.60 14.92 -11.02
C ASN A 135 5.75 14.90 -10.00
N LEU A 136 5.77 13.93 -9.11
CA LEU A 136 6.82 13.76 -8.12
C LEU A 136 8.05 13.04 -8.74
N PRO A 137 9.27 13.37 -8.30
CA PRO A 137 10.49 12.84 -8.90
C PRO A 137 10.66 11.34 -8.68
N ILE A 138 11.21 10.68 -9.70
CA ILE A 138 11.66 9.29 -9.66
C ILE A 138 13.10 9.18 -10.17
N GLU A 139 13.86 8.23 -9.66
CA GLU A 139 15.17 7.86 -10.17
C GLU A 139 15.08 6.63 -11.07
N ASN A 140 16.02 6.54 -12.04
CA ASN A 140 16.18 5.41 -12.94
C ASN A 140 17.63 4.93 -12.89
N ASP A 141 17.88 3.68 -12.54
CA ASP A 141 19.24 3.12 -12.47
C ASP A 141 19.89 3.04 -13.86
N THR A 142 19.10 2.85 -14.90
CA THR A 142 19.57 2.81 -16.29
C THR A 142 20.20 4.13 -16.77
N LYS A 143 19.79 5.28 -16.19
CA LYS A 143 20.41 6.58 -16.50
C LYS A 143 21.73 6.81 -15.76
N LYS A 144 21.87 6.28 -14.54
CA LYS A 144 23.12 6.37 -13.76
C LYS A 144 24.27 5.61 -14.43
N SER A 145 24.01 4.43 -14.97
CA SER A 145 25.04 3.63 -15.64
C SER A 145 25.55 4.25 -16.94
N LYS A 146 24.69 4.94 -17.70
CA LYS A 146 25.08 5.66 -18.94
C LYS A 146 25.91 6.92 -18.66
N LYS A 147 25.68 7.61 -17.53
CA LYS A 147 26.44 8.82 -17.16
C LYS A 147 27.84 8.48 -16.64
N LYS A 148 28.00 7.32 -15.95
CA LYS A 148 29.30 6.82 -15.47
C LYS A 148 30.21 6.28 -16.56
N ARG A 149 29.66 5.93 -17.74
CA ARG A 149 30.45 5.47 -18.93
C ARG A 149 30.92 6.59 -19.85
N LYS A 150 30.48 7.85 -19.60
CA LYS A 150 30.84 9.03 -20.43
C LYS A 150 31.83 9.98 -19.74
N ASN A 151 32.24 9.70 -18.51
CA ASN A 151 33.33 10.35 -17.79
C ASN A 151 34.48 9.36 -17.59
#